data_a11dfd129d6c87fe40840ba5dcc4a4ca
#
_entry.id   a11dfd129d6c87fe40840ba5dcc4a4ca
#
_cell.length_a   1.000
_cell.length_b   1.000
_cell.length_c   1.000
_cell.angle_alpha   90.00
_cell.angle_beta   90.00
_cell.angle_gamma   90.00
#
_symmetry.space_group_name_H-M   'P 1'
#
loop_
_entity.id
_entity.type
_entity.pdbx_description
1 polymer ?
#
loop_
_entity_poly.entity_id
_entity_poly.type
_entity_poly.pdbx_seq_one_letter_code
_entity_poly.pdbx_strand_id
1 'polypeptide(L)'
;YGDALAGKIIIDISNPFNADATGLVVPDGTSGAQEIAKAVPASAKVVKAFNTVFGHVLAQGHPLDVLFAGDDAQAKASVSAFIESLGLRPLDVGGLEMARWLEGMGPVLMGLARHGVGNFNIALGVSILS
;
A
#
# COMPACT_ATOMS: atom_id res chain seq x y z
N TYR A 1 -16.94 -4.61 -12.91
CA TYR A 1 -17.46 -3.38 -12.31
C TYR A 1 -17.55 -2.23 -13.31
N GLY A 2 -16.88 -2.32 -14.44
CA GLY A 2 -17.06 -1.43 -15.58
C GLY A 2 -17.25 0.04 -15.21
N ASP A 3 -18.34 0.60 -15.69
CA ASP A 3 -18.63 2.02 -15.52
C ASP A 3 -18.88 2.47 -14.07
N ALA A 4 -19.17 1.55 -13.15
CA ALA A 4 -19.37 1.89 -11.74
C ALA A 4 -18.11 2.47 -11.09
N LEU A 5 -16.93 2.15 -11.62
CA LEU A 5 -15.64 2.65 -11.11
C LEU A 5 -15.15 3.89 -11.86
N ALA A 6 -15.86 4.32 -12.91
CA ALA A 6 -15.44 5.50 -13.69
C ALA A 6 -15.36 6.75 -12.80
N GLY A 7 -14.26 7.48 -12.90
CA GLY A 7 -14.04 8.70 -12.13
C GLY A 7 -13.73 8.49 -10.66
N LYS A 8 -13.61 7.26 -10.20
CA LYS A 8 -13.33 6.95 -8.79
C LYS A 8 -11.84 6.90 -8.51
N ILE A 9 -11.49 7.16 -7.26
CA ILE A 9 -10.16 6.87 -6.72
C ILE A 9 -10.25 5.51 -6.06
N ILE A 10 -9.39 4.59 -6.49
CA ILE A 10 -9.34 3.23 -5.97
C ILE A 10 -8.09 3.11 -5.11
N ILE A 11 -8.27 2.86 -3.82
CA ILE A 11 -7.15 2.58 -2.92
C ILE A 11 -6.98 1.07 -2.85
N ASP A 12 -5.88 0.56 -3.41
CA ASP A 12 -5.55 -0.86 -3.34
C ASP A 12 -4.71 -1.11 -2.09
N ILE A 13 -5.27 -1.90 -1.18
CA ILE A 13 -4.63 -2.24 0.09
C ILE A 13 -4.15 -3.70 0.11
N SER A 14 -4.24 -4.40 -1.02
CA SER A 14 -3.98 -5.84 -1.08
C SER A 14 -2.50 -6.18 -1.04
N ASN A 15 -2.21 -7.40 -0.60
CA ASN A 15 -0.88 -8.01 -0.66
C ASN A 15 -0.99 -9.32 -1.44
N PRO A 16 -0.50 -9.36 -2.70
CA PRO A 16 -0.58 -10.57 -3.51
C PRO A 16 0.50 -11.59 -3.09
N PHE A 17 0.36 -12.12 -1.88
CA PHE A 17 1.32 -13.05 -1.31
C PHE A 17 1.17 -14.46 -1.91
N ASN A 18 2.30 -15.20 -1.98
CA ASN A 18 2.26 -16.64 -2.16
C ASN A 18 1.76 -17.32 -0.86
N ALA A 19 1.60 -18.64 -0.88
CA ALA A 19 0.92 -19.38 0.20
C ALA A 19 1.55 -19.17 1.59
N ASP A 20 2.88 -19.02 1.67
CA ASP A 20 3.59 -18.87 2.95
C ASP A 20 4.02 -17.42 3.24
N ALA A 21 3.60 -16.47 2.41
CA ALA A 21 3.90 -15.04 2.52
C ALA A 21 5.40 -14.72 2.49
N THR A 22 6.17 -15.51 1.72
CA THR A 22 7.60 -15.27 1.51
C THR A 22 7.88 -14.58 0.19
N GLY A 23 6.88 -14.39 -0.66
CA GLY A 23 7.02 -13.73 -1.96
C GLY A 23 5.67 -13.31 -2.54
N LEU A 24 5.68 -12.85 -3.77
CA LEU A 24 4.53 -12.31 -4.47
C LEU A 24 4.07 -13.26 -5.58
N VAL A 25 2.76 -13.24 -5.89
CA VAL A 25 2.14 -14.06 -6.95
C VAL A 25 1.78 -13.24 -8.20
N VAL A 26 2.46 -12.14 -8.42
CA VAL A 26 2.29 -11.31 -9.63
C VAL A 26 3.46 -11.53 -10.59
N PRO A 27 3.26 -11.31 -11.92
CA PRO A 27 4.37 -11.40 -12.86
C PRO A 27 5.51 -10.45 -12.53
N ASP A 28 6.74 -10.82 -12.95
CA ASP A 28 7.89 -9.96 -12.77
C ASP A 28 7.67 -8.61 -13.49
N GLY A 29 8.16 -7.54 -12.87
CA GLY A 29 8.07 -6.19 -13.44
C GLY A 29 6.73 -5.50 -13.26
N THR A 30 5.76 -6.12 -12.58
CA THR A 30 4.46 -5.51 -12.31
C THR A 30 4.08 -5.68 -10.84
N SER A 31 2.87 -5.25 -10.48
CA SER A 31 2.31 -5.34 -9.13
C SER A 31 0.82 -5.61 -9.21
N GLY A 32 0.23 -6.02 -8.09
CA GLY A 32 -1.22 -6.15 -7.98
C GLY A 32 -1.93 -4.85 -8.31
N ALA A 33 -1.43 -3.73 -7.83
CA ALA A 33 -2.01 -2.40 -8.11
C ALA A 33 -1.95 -2.05 -9.59
N GLN A 34 -0.84 -2.35 -10.27
CA GLN A 34 -0.70 -2.09 -11.70
C GLN A 34 -1.64 -2.99 -12.52
N GLU A 35 -1.85 -4.23 -12.10
CA GLU A 35 -2.81 -5.12 -12.76
C GLU A 35 -4.25 -4.62 -12.59
N ILE A 36 -4.60 -4.12 -11.40
CA ILE A 36 -5.90 -3.48 -11.17
C ILE A 36 -6.07 -2.26 -12.07
N ALA A 37 -5.04 -1.44 -12.20
CA ALA A 37 -5.08 -0.24 -13.04
C ALA A 37 -5.37 -0.57 -14.50
N LYS A 38 -4.91 -1.72 -15.01
CA LYS A 38 -5.21 -2.18 -16.36
C LYS A 38 -6.66 -2.66 -16.54
N ALA A 39 -7.29 -3.11 -15.46
CA ALA A 39 -8.61 -3.72 -15.50
C ALA A 39 -9.76 -2.74 -15.27
N VAL A 40 -9.47 -1.51 -14.82
CA VAL A 40 -10.48 -0.49 -14.50
C VAL A 40 -10.56 0.55 -15.61
N PRO A 41 -11.68 1.34 -15.69
CA PRO A 41 -11.75 2.44 -16.68
C PRO A 41 -10.59 3.43 -16.53
N ALA A 42 -10.17 4.03 -17.63
CA ALA A 42 -9.06 4.98 -17.64
C ALA A 42 -9.29 6.19 -16.73
N SER A 43 -10.55 6.56 -16.49
CA SER A 43 -10.91 7.66 -15.58
C SER A 43 -10.79 7.29 -14.10
N ALA A 44 -10.72 5.99 -13.77
CA ALA A 44 -10.47 5.52 -12.42
C ALA A 44 -8.98 5.66 -12.11
N LYS A 45 -8.65 6.19 -10.94
CA LYS A 45 -7.25 6.40 -10.54
C LYS A 45 -6.91 5.47 -9.39
N VAL A 46 -5.86 4.67 -9.57
CA VAL A 46 -5.45 3.67 -8.59
C VAL A 46 -4.28 4.21 -7.76
N VAL A 47 -4.41 4.10 -6.45
CA VAL A 47 -3.35 4.45 -5.50
C VAL A 47 -3.11 3.23 -4.62
N LYS A 48 -1.87 2.79 -4.53
CA LYS A 48 -1.44 1.74 -3.60
C LYS A 48 -1.19 2.36 -2.24
N ALA A 49 -1.84 1.85 -1.19
CA ALA A 49 -1.62 2.35 0.17
C ALA A 49 -2.05 1.31 1.21
N PHE A 50 -1.61 1.48 2.45
CA PHE A 50 -1.97 0.66 3.63
C PHE A 50 -1.52 -0.81 3.58
N ASN A 51 -0.91 -1.26 2.51
CA ASN A 51 -0.50 -2.66 2.41
C ASN A 51 0.67 -3.02 3.36
N THR A 52 1.39 -2.02 3.87
CA THR A 52 2.50 -2.22 4.80
C THR A 52 2.08 -2.07 6.27
N VAL A 53 0.79 -1.91 6.53
CA VAL A 53 0.24 -1.76 7.89
C VAL A 53 -0.67 -2.92 8.19
N PHE A 54 -0.39 -3.66 9.26
CA PHE A 54 -1.28 -4.72 9.72
C PHE A 54 -2.59 -4.12 10.26
N GLY A 55 -3.72 -4.74 9.91
CA GLY A 55 -5.03 -4.25 10.30
C GLY A 55 -5.20 -4.14 11.82
N HIS A 56 -4.69 -5.13 12.58
CA HIS A 56 -4.78 -5.11 14.04
C HIS A 56 -3.93 -3.98 14.65
N VAL A 57 -2.82 -3.62 14.02
CA VAL A 57 -1.96 -2.52 14.48
C VAL A 57 -2.64 -1.18 14.17
N LEU A 58 -3.24 -1.06 12.99
CA LEU A 58 -4.02 0.13 12.62
C LEU A 58 -5.16 0.36 13.61
N ALA A 59 -5.84 -0.69 14.03
CA ALA A 59 -6.95 -0.62 14.99
C ALA A 59 -6.54 -0.15 16.38
N GLN A 60 -5.27 -0.24 16.74
CA GLN A 60 -4.76 0.21 18.03
C GLN A 60 -4.67 1.74 18.15
N GLY A 61 -4.78 2.46 17.04
CA GLY A 61 -4.79 3.92 17.06
C GLY A 61 -3.44 4.58 17.23
N HIS A 62 -2.33 3.85 17.07
CA HIS A 62 -1.00 4.46 17.11
C HIS A 62 -0.78 5.38 15.89
N PRO A 63 0.01 6.46 16.04
CA PRO A 63 0.44 7.24 14.88
C PRO A 63 1.41 6.38 14.06
N LEU A 64 1.02 6.07 12.83
CA LEU A 64 1.77 5.19 11.93
C LEU A 64 2.11 5.91 10.64
N ASP A 65 3.12 5.41 9.94
CA ASP A 65 3.46 5.85 8.59
C ASP A 65 2.69 5.00 7.58
N VAL A 66 2.13 5.66 6.57
CA VAL A 66 1.45 5.00 5.46
C VAL A 66 2.15 5.39 4.17
N LEU A 67 2.89 4.44 3.61
CA LEU A 67 3.57 4.62 2.33
C LEU A 67 2.56 4.40 1.21
N PHE A 68 2.57 5.28 0.20
CA PHE A 68 1.64 5.15 -0.91
C PHE A 68 2.30 5.49 -2.24
N ALA A 69 1.74 4.96 -3.31
CA ALA A 69 2.21 5.14 -4.68
C ALA A 69 1.03 5.35 -5.61
N GLY A 70 1.19 6.19 -6.62
CA GLY A 70 0.17 6.45 -7.62
C GLY A 70 0.69 7.39 -8.70
N ASP A 71 -0.01 7.41 -9.84
CA ASP A 71 0.40 8.23 -10.98
C ASP A 71 -0.33 9.56 -11.06
N ASP A 72 -1.58 9.62 -10.59
CA ASP A 72 -2.40 10.83 -10.69
C ASP A 72 -2.17 11.74 -9.49
N ALA A 73 -1.68 12.95 -9.74
CA ALA A 73 -1.33 13.90 -8.67
C ALA A 73 -2.53 14.28 -7.79
N GLN A 74 -3.71 14.45 -8.40
CA GLN A 74 -4.91 14.84 -7.67
C GLN A 74 -5.44 13.70 -6.80
N ALA A 75 -5.42 12.47 -7.33
CA ALA A 75 -5.78 11.28 -6.56
C ALA A 75 -4.84 11.10 -5.37
N LYS A 76 -3.54 11.30 -5.58
CA LYS A 76 -2.54 11.20 -4.52
C LYS A 76 -2.78 12.25 -3.43
N ALA A 77 -3.12 13.48 -3.82
CA ALA A 77 -3.43 14.54 -2.85
C ALA A 77 -4.65 14.17 -2.01
N SER A 78 -5.69 13.60 -2.64
CA SER A 78 -6.90 13.16 -1.94
C SER A 78 -6.61 12.02 -0.97
N VAL A 79 -5.80 11.05 -1.38
CA VAL A 79 -5.42 9.91 -0.52
C VAL A 79 -4.54 10.39 0.63
N SER A 80 -3.61 11.30 0.38
CA SER A 80 -2.77 11.90 1.42
C SER A 80 -3.62 12.59 2.49
N ALA A 81 -4.59 13.39 2.07
CA ALA A 81 -5.52 14.05 3.00
C ALA A 81 -6.35 13.05 3.80
N PHE A 82 -6.79 11.97 3.16
CA PHE A 82 -7.52 10.89 3.83
C PHE A 82 -6.65 10.23 4.92
N ILE A 83 -5.41 9.91 4.58
CA ILE A 83 -4.46 9.31 5.54
C ILE A 83 -4.26 10.24 6.74
N GLU A 84 -4.05 11.53 6.49
CA GLU A 84 -3.89 12.52 7.57
C GLU A 84 -5.15 12.63 8.44
N SER A 85 -6.33 12.50 7.84
CA SER A 85 -7.60 12.56 8.59
C SER A 85 -7.73 11.42 9.59
N LEU A 86 -6.99 10.34 9.40
CA LEU A 86 -6.95 9.19 10.31
C LEU A 86 -5.88 9.34 11.41
N GLY A 87 -5.17 10.46 11.44
CA GLY A 87 -4.07 10.67 12.39
C GLY A 87 -2.77 9.97 12.00
N LEU A 88 -2.63 9.61 10.73
CA LEU A 88 -1.47 8.88 10.21
C LEU A 88 -0.62 9.80 9.33
N ARG A 89 0.63 9.41 9.08
CA ARG A 89 1.56 10.19 8.28
C ARG A 89 1.68 9.61 6.86
N PRO A 90 1.19 10.33 5.83
CA PRO A 90 1.33 9.86 4.45
C PRO A 90 2.75 10.10 3.94
N LEU A 91 3.34 9.09 3.31
CA LEU A 91 4.66 9.16 2.70
C LEU A 91 4.58 8.68 1.25
N ASP A 92 4.74 9.61 0.33
CA ASP A 92 4.68 9.36 -1.11
C ASP A 92 5.98 8.73 -1.58
N VAL A 93 5.90 7.53 -2.19
CA VAL A 93 7.08 6.84 -2.71
C VAL A 93 7.22 6.93 -4.23
N GLY A 94 6.31 7.64 -4.89
CA GLY A 94 6.40 7.89 -6.33
C GLY A 94 5.24 7.37 -7.13
N GLY A 95 5.50 7.03 -8.40
CA GLY A 95 4.49 6.54 -9.33
C GLY A 95 4.00 5.13 -9.00
N LEU A 96 2.95 4.70 -9.71
CA LEU A 96 2.33 3.38 -9.43
C LEU A 96 3.29 2.21 -9.68
N GLU A 97 4.33 2.39 -10.49
CA GLU A 97 5.38 1.39 -10.67
C GLU A 97 6.09 1.05 -9.36
N MET A 98 6.04 1.93 -8.38
CA MET A 98 6.61 1.68 -7.05
C MET A 98 5.74 0.75 -6.20
N ALA A 99 4.50 0.49 -6.63
CA ALA A 99 3.60 -0.41 -5.89
C ALA A 99 4.17 -1.83 -5.77
N ARG A 100 4.96 -2.28 -6.77
CA ARG A 100 5.63 -3.57 -6.70
C ARG A 100 6.53 -3.67 -5.46
N TRP A 101 7.27 -2.61 -5.18
CA TRP A 101 8.19 -2.58 -4.03
C TRP A 101 7.44 -2.45 -2.71
N LEU A 102 6.31 -1.72 -2.69
CA LEU A 102 5.43 -1.70 -1.51
C LEU A 102 4.85 -3.09 -1.24
N GLU A 103 4.41 -3.79 -2.28
CA GLU A 103 3.93 -5.17 -2.15
C GLU A 103 5.06 -6.08 -1.66
N GLY A 104 6.29 -5.85 -2.12
CA GLY A 104 7.47 -6.58 -1.67
C GLY A 104 7.83 -6.34 -0.20
N MET A 105 7.42 -5.23 0.37
CA MET A 105 7.62 -4.97 1.80
C MET A 105 6.77 -5.87 2.69
N GLY A 106 5.66 -6.38 2.19
CA GLY A 106 4.82 -7.31 2.93
C GLY A 106 5.57 -8.56 3.39
N PRO A 107 6.24 -9.30 2.49
CA PRO A 107 7.08 -10.43 2.91
C PRO A 107 8.17 -10.05 3.89
N VAL A 108 8.77 -8.86 3.77
CA VAL A 108 9.79 -8.38 4.72
C VAL A 108 9.18 -8.22 6.12
N LEU A 109 8.01 -7.60 6.22
CA LEU A 109 7.29 -7.47 7.50
C LEU A 109 6.93 -8.83 8.08
N MET A 110 6.46 -9.76 7.24
CA MET A 110 6.16 -11.12 7.67
C MET A 110 7.41 -11.83 8.20
N GLY A 111 8.54 -11.65 7.53
CA GLY A 111 9.83 -12.19 7.97
C GLY A 111 10.26 -11.62 9.33
N LEU A 112 10.11 -10.31 9.53
CA LEU A 112 10.40 -9.67 10.82
C LEU A 112 9.51 -10.22 11.92
N ALA A 113 8.21 -10.37 11.65
CA ALA A 113 7.27 -10.89 12.64
C ALA A 113 7.58 -12.33 13.03
N ARG A 114 8.00 -13.15 12.08
CA ARG A 114 8.30 -14.57 12.30
C ARG A 114 9.68 -14.83 12.87
N HIS A 115 10.62 -13.89 12.69
CA HIS A 115 12.04 -14.09 13.05
C HIS A 115 12.58 -12.98 13.94
N GLY A 116 13.02 -11.86 13.39
CA GLY A 116 13.77 -10.83 14.11
C GLY A 116 13.04 -10.19 15.28
N VAL A 117 11.74 -10.01 15.18
CA VAL A 117 10.89 -9.46 16.25
C VAL A 117 10.20 -10.58 17.03
N GLY A 118 9.67 -11.58 16.34
CA GLY A 118 9.01 -12.72 16.97
C GLY A 118 7.54 -12.53 17.29
N ASN A 119 6.90 -11.44 16.84
CA ASN A 119 5.47 -11.22 16.97
C ASN A 119 4.99 -10.26 15.89
N PHE A 120 3.66 -10.15 15.72
CA PHE A 120 3.04 -9.33 14.68
C PHE A 120 2.64 -7.93 15.15
N ASN A 121 3.02 -7.53 16.35
CA ASN A 121 2.72 -6.19 16.86
C ASN A 121 3.81 -5.21 16.45
N ILE A 122 3.96 -5.03 15.15
CA ILE A 122 5.00 -4.20 14.54
C ILE A 122 4.40 -3.33 13.44
N ALA A 123 5.09 -2.25 13.13
CA ALA A 123 4.77 -1.38 12.01
C ALA A 123 6.06 -0.91 11.35
N LEU A 124 5.99 -0.71 10.04
CA LEU A 124 7.08 -0.11 9.29
C LEU A 124 7.00 1.41 9.44
N GLY A 125 8.11 2.04 9.74
CA GLY A 125 8.18 3.49 9.86
C GLY A 125 9.45 4.04 9.25
N VAL A 126 9.42 5.35 8.97
CA VAL A 126 10.55 6.07 8.40
C VAL A 126 10.98 7.16 9.37
N SER A 127 12.24 7.14 9.76
CA SER A 127 12.83 8.20 10.58
C SER A 127 13.42 9.25 9.65
N ILE A 128 12.91 10.47 9.76
CA ILE A 128 13.42 11.59 8.97
C ILE A 128 14.46 12.31 9.83
N LEU A 129 15.70 12.27 9.38
CA LEU A 129 16.82 12.85 10.10
C LEU A 129 17.06 14.27 9.56
N SER A 130 16.95 15.27 10.42
CA SER A 130 17.09 16.68 10.03
C SER A 130 18.50 17.04 9.61
#